data_2281eeddb56a056145806d1294c7bc10
#
_entry.id   2281eeddb56a056145806d1294c7bc10
#
_cell.length_a   1.000
_cell.length_b   1.000
_cell.length_c   1.000
_cell.angle_alpha   90.00
_cell.angle_beta   90.00
_cell.angle_gamma   90.00
#
_symmetry.space_group_name_H-M   'P 1'
#
loop_
_entity.id
_entity.type
_entity.pdbx_description
1 polymer ?
#
loop_
_entity_poly.entity_id
_entity_poly.type
_entity_poly.pdbx_seq_one_letter_code
_entity_poly.pdbx_strand_id
1 'polypeptide(L)'
;SRRQRQMCIRDRLDMLLFVEERINTTIERCGSVISVNDFLASPDKMDIFDATCMRLQTIGETVKNIDNLTNHELLINYAGTPWRSIIGLRNIISHEYLSIDPEEIFKIVKVHLPGLLLAIQQIRNDIAASI
;
A
#
# COMPACT_ATOMS: atom_id res chain seq x y z
N SER A 1 16.63 6.47 -20.80
CA SER A 1 17.10 5.46 -21.71
C SER A 1 16.10 4.33 -21.84
N ARG A 2 16.31 3.47 -22.80
CA ARG A 2 15.43 2.35 -23.02
C ARG A 2 15.41 1.40 -21.82
N ARG A 3 16.54 1.23 -21.16
CA ARG A 3 16.63 0.40 -19.95
C ARG A 3 15.85 0.96 -18.78
N GLN A 4 15.69 2.28 -18.74
CA GLN A 4 14.94 2.94 -17.68
C GLN A 4 13.43 2.87 -17.93
N ARG A 5 13.03 2.63 -19.17
CA ARG A 5 11.61 2.62 -19.53
C ARG A 5 10.92 1.28 -19.35
N GLN A 6 11.72 0.21 -19.25
CA GLN A 6 11.16 -1.13 -19.06
C GLN A 6 11.71 -1.76 -17.82
N MET A 7 10.79 -2.04 -16.92
CA MET A 7 11.07 -2.80 -15.73
C MET A 7 10.97 -4.28 -16.07
N CYS A 8 12.00 -5.07 -15.71
CA CYS A 8 11.95 -6.49 -16.00
C CYS A 8 10.88 -7.18 -15.15
N ILE A 9 10.44 -8.34 -15.61
CA ILE A 9 9.37 -9.12 -14.96
C ILE A 9 9.74 -9.46 -13.52
N ARG A 10 10.98 -9.86 -13.29
CA ARG A 10 11.44 -10.20 -11.95
C ARG A 10 11.34 -9.02 -11.00
N ASP A 11 11.76 -7.83 -11.43
CA ASP A 11 11.68 -6.63 -10.62
C ASP A 11 10.23 -6.25 -10.33
N ARG A 12 9.34 -6.42 -11.31
CA ARG A 12 7.90 -6.19 -11.10
C ARG A 12 7.36 -7.12 -10.03
N LEU A 13 7.70 -8.41 -10.10
CA LEU A 13 7.26 -9.40 -9.12
C LEU A 13 7.80 -9.08 -7.73
N ASP A 14 9.07 -8.69 -7.63
CA ASP A 14 9.70 -8.36 -6.35
C ASP A 14 9.02 -7.15 -5.70
N MET A 15 8.72 -6.10 -6.46
CA MET A 15 8.04 -4.92 -5.94
C MET A 15 6.60 -5.23 -5.52
N LEU A 16 5.90 -6.04 -6.30
CA LEU A 16 4.54 -6.45 -5.95
C LEU A 16 4.53 -7.31 -4.68
N LEU A 17 5.49 -8.20 -4.55
CA LEU A 17 5.65 -9.02 -3.35
C LEU A 17 5.94 -8.14 -2.12
N PHE A 18 6.79 -7.13 -2.29
CA PHE A 18 7.08 -6.18 -1.21
C PHE A 18 5.81 -5.48 -0.74
N VAL A 19 4.98 -4.98 -1.67
CA VAL A 19 3.71 -4.34 -1.31
C VAL A 19 2.79 -5.33 -0.60
N GLU A 20 2.68 -6.55 -1.12
CA GLU A 20 1.86 -7.60 -0.52
C GLU A 20 2.28 -7.87 0.94
N GLU A 21 3.57 -8.00 1.19
CA GLU A 21 4.10 -8.23 2.53
C GLU A 21 3.81 -7.05 3.47
N ARG A 22 3.94 -5.81 2.97
CA ARG A 22 3.63 -4.62 3.76
C ARG A 22 2.16 -4.56 4.12
N ILE A 23 1.28 -4.92 3.19
CA ILE A 23 -0.16 -4.96 3.45
C ILE A 23 -0.48 -6.03 4.49
N ASN A 24 0.04 -7.24 4.32
CA ASN A 24 -0.20 -8.34 5.25
C ASN A 24 0.30 -8.00 6.66
N THR A 25 1.47 -7.42 6.78
CA THR A 25 2.02 -7.00 8.08
C THR A 25 1.12 -5.95 8.72
N THR A 26 0.65 -4.98 7.94
CA THR A 26 -0.23 -3.94 8.46
C THR A 26 -1.54 -4.51 8.98
N ILE A 27 -2.17 -5.39 8.22
CA ILE A 27 -3.42 -6.04 8.63
C ILE A 27 -3.20 -6.86 9.90
N GLU A 28 -2.13 -7.64 9.95
CA GLU A 28 -1.79 -8.47 11.10
C GLU A 28 -1.55 -7.64 12.35
N ARG A 29 -0.72 -6.60 12.24
CA ARG A 29 -0.37 -5.74 13.38
C ARG A 29 -1.54 -4.92 13.89
N CYS A 30 -2.50 -4.62 13.04
CA CYS A 30 -3.72 -3.91 13.43
C CYS A 30 -4.84 -4.86 13.86
N GLY A 31 -4.58 -6.16 13.97
CA GLY A 31 -5.61 -7.14 14.32
C GLY A 31 -6.27 -6.87 15.66
N SER A 32 -5.54 -6.32 16.63
CA SER A 32 -6.08 -5.99 17.96
C SER A 32 -6.73 -4.61 18.01
N VAL A 33 -6.66 -3.82 16.95
CA VAL A 33 -7.30 -2.51 16.86
C VAL A 33 -8.72 -2.72 16.34
N ILE A 34 -9.70 -2.60 17.25
CA ILE A 34 -11.12 -2.87 16.96
C ILE A 34 -11.87 -1.58 16.64
N SER A 35 -11.43 -0.46 17.22
CA SER A 35 -12.04 0.85 17.02
C SER A 35 -10.97 1.90 16.82
N VAL A 36 -11.38 3.08 16.34
CA VAL A 36 -10.47 4.22 16.14
C VAL A 36 -9.78 4.60 17.46
N ASN A 37 -10.53 4.60 18.54
CA ASN A 37 -9.98 4.98 19.85
C ASN A 37 -8.87 4.04 20.33
N ASP A 38 -8.85 2.81 19.85
CA ASP A 38 -7.80 1.85 20.22
C ASP A 38 -6.41 2.34 19.81
N PHE A 39 -6.30 3.08 18.71
CA PHE A 39 -5.01 3.62 18.29
C PHE A 39 -4.38 4.55 19.32
N LEU A 40 -5.21 5.21 20.15
CA LEU A 40 -4.77 6.19 21.12
C LEU A 40 -4.88 5.67 22.56
N ALA A 41 -5.25 4.41 22.76
CA ALA A 41 -5.62 3.87 24.07
C ALA A 41 -4.42 3.61 24.97
N SER A 42 -3.23 3.41 24.41
CA SER A 42 -2.01 3.10 25.18
C SER A 42 -0.77 3.44 24.35
N PRO A 43 0.40 3.56 25.00
CA PRO A 43 1.66 3.74 24.24
C PRO A 43 1.90 2.63 23.22
N ASP A 44 1.61 1.38 23.55
CA ASP A 44 1.78 0.26 22.62
C ASP A 44 0.89 0.41 21.38
N LYS A 45 -0.36 0.84 21.58
CA LYS A 45 -1.29 1.07 20.48
C LYS A 45 -0.88 2.26 19.62
N MET A 46 -0.33 3.30 20.25
CA MET A 46 0.20 4.46 19.55
C MET A 46 1.40 4.07 18.69
N ASP A 47 2.24 3.16 19.16
CA ASP A 47 3.34 2.63 18.37
C ASP A 47 2.83 1.88 17.13
N ILE A 48 1.74 1.12 17.28
CA ILE A 48 1.08 0.46 16.16
C ILE A 48 0.58 1.49 15.15
N PHE A 49 -0.03 2.57 15.62
CA PHE A 49 -0.51 3.64 14.75
C PHE A 49 0.64 4.26 13.94
N ASP A 50 1.73 4.62 14.62
CA ASP A 50 2.88 5.24 13.97
C ASP A 50 3.51 4.30 12.92
N ALA A 51 3.68 3.03 13.26
CA ALA A 51 4.20 2.04 12.33
C ALA A 51 3.26 1.82 11.16
N THR A 52 1.95 1.85 11.40
CA THR A 52 0.95 1.72 10.34
C THR A 52 1.05 2.87 9.35
N CYS A 53 1.17 4.11 9.83
CA CYS A 53 1.36 5.27 8.96
C CYS A 53 2.61 5.12 8.09
N MET A 54 3.71 4.68 8.67
CA MET A 54 4.95 4.44 7.94
C MET A 54 4.75 3.39 6.84
N ARG A 55 4.08 2.28 7.16
CA ARG A 55 3.82 1.22 6.17
C ARG A 55 2.93 1.69 5.04
N LEU A 56 1.87 2.45 5.35
CA LEU A 56 0.98 3.01 4.34
C LEU A 56 1.72 3.97 3.41
N GLN A 57 2.59 4.80 3.95
CA GLN A 57 3.42 5.69 3.15
C GLN A 57 4.31 4.88 2.19
N THR A 58 4.94 3.83 2.70
CA THR A 58 5.80 2.95 1.89
C THR A 58 5.01 2.24 0.81
N ILE A 59 3.79 1.78 1.12
CA ILE A 59 2.91 1.14 0.14
C ILE A 59 2.60 2.12 -0.99
N GLY A 60 2.18 3.34 -0.65
CA GLY A 60 1.86 4.36 -1.65
C GLY A 60 3.05 4.72 -2.51
N GLU A 61 4.23 4.86 -1.91
CA GLU A 61 5.45 5.16 -2.65
C GLU A 61 5.86 4.03 -3.59
N THR A 62 5.77 2.78 -3.14
CA THR A 62 6.12 1.62 -3.96
C THR A 62 5.15 1.45 -5.13
N VAL A 63 3.85 1.62 -4.89
CA VAL A 63 2.85 1.57 -5.96
C VAL A 63 3.11 2.68 -6.99
N LYS A 64 3.47 3.88 -6.55
CA LYS A 64 3.85 4.97 -7.45
C LYS A 64 5.06 4.58 -8.30
N ASN A 65 6.06 3.96 -7.69
CA ASN A 65 7.25 3.53 -8.41
C ASN A 65 6.92 2.44 -9.45
N ILE A 66 6.06 1.50 -9.11
CA ILE A 66 5.59 0.49 -10.07
C ILE A 66 4.91 1.16 -11.26
N ASP A 67 4.02 2.12 -10.99
CA ASP A 67 3.31 2.84 -12.05
C ASP A 67 4.28 3.58 -12.97
N ASN A 68 5.24 4.31 -12.39
CA ASN A 68 6.21 5.07 -13.17
C ASN A 68 7.14 4.15 -13.98
N LEU A 69 7.64 3.07 -13.37
CA LEU A 69 8.58 2.16 -14.02
C LEU A 69 7.92 1.27 -15.07
N THR A 70 6.61 1.19 -15.09
CA THR A 70 5.85 0.49 -16.12
C THR A 70 5.17 1.46 -17.08
N ASN A 71 5.61 2.72 -17.11
CA ASN A 71 5.10 3.78 -18.01
C ASN A 71 3.58 3.97 -17.89
N HIS A 72 3.04 3.81 -16.69
CA HIS A 72 1.60 3.94 -16.39
C HIS A 72 0.75 2.89 -17.14
N GLU A 73 1.36 1.80 -17.58
CA GLU A 73 0.68 0.81 -18.40
C GLU A 73 0.20 -0.42 -17.63
N LEU A 74 0.83 -0.74 -16.48
CA LEU A 74 0.46 -1.92 -15.72
C LEU A 74 -0.84 -1.74 -14.95
N LEU A 75 -0.91 -0.72 -14.10
CA LEU A 75 -2.04 -0.54 -13.19
C LEU A 75 -3.34 -0.17 -13.90
N ILE A 76 -3.24 0.42 -15.07
CA ILE A 76 -4.42 0.80 -15.86
C ILE A 76 -5.29 -0.41 -16.23
N ASN A 77 -4.70 -1.59 -16.29
CA ASN A 77 -5.42 -2.83 -16.58
C ASN A 77 -6.24 -3.33 -15.37
N TYR A 78 -6.09 -2.69 -14.22
CA TYR A 78 -6.75 -3.06 -12.98
C TYR A 78 -7.54 -1.88 -12.42
N ALA A 79 -8.37 -1.28 -13.27
CA ALA A 79 -9.06 -0.01 -12.99
C ALA A 79 -10.07 -0.07 -11.83
N GLY A 80 -10.41 -1.26 -11.36
CA GLY A 80 -11.30 -1.42 -10.20
C GLY A 80 -10.68 -1.01 -8.87
N THR A 81 -9.37 -0.76 -8.84
CA THR A 81 -8.65 -0.36 -7.63
C THR A 81 -8.35 1.14 -7.71
N PRO A 82 -8.55 1.89 -6.61
CA PRO A 82 -8.33 3.35 -6.62
C PRO A 82 -6.85 3.69 -6.49
N TRP A 83 -6.08 3.43 -7.55
CA TRP A 83 -4.63 3.59 -7.55
C TRP A 83 -4.17 5.01 -7.21
N ARG A 84 -4.88 6.03 -7.70
CA ARG A 84 -4.55 7.42 -7.41
C ARG A 84 -4.62 7.71 -5.91
N SER A 85 -5.63 7.19 -5.24
CA SER A 85 -5.78 7.36 -3.79
C SER A 85 -4.68 6.65 -3.02
N ILE A 86 -4.29 5.46 -3.47
CA ILE A 86 -3.22 4.68 -2.85
C ILE A 86 -1.88 5.40 -2.99
N ILE A 87 -1.55 5.87 -4.19
CA ILE A 87 -0.35 6.65 -4.45
C ILE A 87 -0.36 7.93 -3.60
N GLY A 88 -1.52 8.54 -3.45
CA GLY A 88 -1.69 9.75 -2.65
C GLY A 88 -1.40 9.59 -1.16
N LEU A 89 -1.44 8.37 -0.62
CA LEU A 89 -1.13 8.12 0.79
C LEU A 89 0.25 8.63 1.19
N ARG A 90 1.22 8.51 0.29
CA ARG A 90 2.57 9.01 0.55
C ARG A 90 2.55 10.50 0.87
N ASN A 91 1.83 11.30 0.07
CA ASN A 91 1.79 12.75 0.27
C ASN A 91 1.02 13.14 1.53
N ILE A 92 -0.09 12.49 1.79
CA ILE A 92 -0.91 12.77 2.99
C ILE A 92 -0.08 12.51 4.24
N ILE A 93 0.57 11.37 4.32
CA ILE A 93 1.33 11.01 5.52
C ILE A 93 2.61 11.84 5.64
N SER A 94 3.33 12.09 4.54
CA SER A 94 4.57 12.86 4.59
C SER A 94 4.37 14.32 4.95
N HIS A 95 3.30 14.95 4.45
CA HIS A 95 3.09 16.39 4.60
C HIS A 95 2.14 16.75 5.73
N GLU A 96 1.29 15.82 6.17
CA GLU A 96 0.25 16.08 7.15
C GLU A 96 0.36 15.19 8.38
N TYR A 97 1.56 14.68 8.69
CA TYR A 97 1.75 13.72 9.78
C TYR A 97 1.15 14.21 11.11
N LEU A 98 1.35 15.47 11.46
CA LEU A 98 0.85 16.03 12.72
C LEU A 98 -0.67 16.19 12.76
N SER A 99 -1.33 16.16 11.62
CA SER A 99 -2.78 16.34 11.50
C SER A 99 -3.47 15.14 10.87
N ILE A 100 -2.80 13.98 10.81
CA ILE A 100 -3.41 12.77 10.27
C ILE A 100 -4.60 12.36 11.16
N ASP A 101 -5.74 12.13 10.52
CA ASP A 101 -6.94 11.67 11.19
C ASP A 101 -6.86 10.16 11.45
N PRO A 102 -6.82 9.71 12.74
CA PRO A 102 -6.80 8.29 13.04
C PRO A 102 -7.99 7.51 12.47
N GLU A 103 -9.15 8.16 12.34
CA GLU A 103 -10.33 7.54 11.75
C GLU A 103 -10.10 7.17 10.29
N GLU A 104 -9.44 8.05 9.54
CA GLU A 104 -9.11 7.78 8.14
C GLU A 104 -8.14 6.61 8.01
N ILE A 105 -7.12 6.58 8.86
CA ILE A 105 -6.14 5.47 8.88
C ILE A 105 -6.84 4.14 9.23
N PHE A 106 -7.71 4.17 10.23
CA PHE A 106 -8.48 3.00 10.63
C PHE A 106 -9.31 2.45 9.46
N LYS A 107 -10.00 3.34 8.77
CA LYS A 107 -10.82 2.99 7.60
C LYS A 107 -9.97 2.38 6.47
N ILE A 108 -8.83 2.99 6.19
CA ILE A 108 -7.92 2.46 5.17
C ILE A 108 -7.51 1.02 5.50
N VAL A 109 -7.10 0.78 6.73
CA VAL A 109 -6.63 -0.54 7.16
C VAL A 109 -7.76 -1.57 7.13
N LYS A 110 -8.93 -1.24 7.68
CA LYS A 110 -10.02 -2.20 7.85
C LYS A 110 -10.87 -2.40 6.61
N VAL A 111 -11.04 -1.36 5.81
CA VAL A 111 -11.96 -1.38 4.65
C VAL A 111 -11.20 -1.50 3.33
N HIS A 112 -10.11 -0.77 3.15
CA HIS A 112 -9.47 -0.64 1.84
C HIS A 112 -8.30 -1.59 1.61
N LEU A 113 -7.48 -1.88 2.62
CA LEU A 113 -6.32 -2.76 2.45
C LEU A 113 -6.67 -4.17 1.99
N PRO A 114 -7.74 -4.81 2.50
CA PRO A 114 -8.08 -6.16 2.01
C PRO A 114 -8.32 -6.21 0.50
N GLY A 115 -9.01 -5.21 -0.05
CA GLY A 115 -9.24 -5.12 -1.50
C GLY A 115 -7.96 -4.86 -2.27
N LEU A 116 -7.10 -4.00 -1.76
CA LEU A 116 -5.80 -3.74 -2.37
C LEU A 116 -4.93 -4.99 -2.38
N LEU A 117 -4.96 -5.76 -1.29
CA LEU A 117 -4.22 -7.03 -1.21
C LEU A 117 -4.63 -7.97 -2.34
N LEU A 118 -5.94 -8.12 -2.56
CA LEU A 118 -6.44 -8.98 -3.63
C LEU A 118 -6.00 -8.48 -5.00
N ALA A 119 -6.02 -7.17 -5.24
CA ALA A 119 -5.57 -6.59 -6.49
C ALA A 119 -4.08 -6.86 -6.75
N ILE A 120 -3.24 -6.65 -5.75
CA ILE A 120 -1.80 -6.90 -5.85
C ILE A 120 -1.51 -8.38 -6.13
N GLN A 121 -2.21 -9.27 -5.44
CA GLN A 121 -2.07 -10.72 -5.66
C GLN A 121 -2.49 -11.11 -7.07
N GLN A 122 -3.57 -10.50 -7.59
CA GLN A 122 -4.05 -10.77 -8.94
C GLN A 122 -3.01 -10.33 -9.99
N ILE A 123 -2.45 -9.13 -9.82
CA ILE A 123 -1.42 -8.62 -10.73
C ILE A 123 -0.22 -9.57 -10.73
N ARG A 124 0.23 -9.95 -9.55
CA ARG A 124 1.38 -10.86 -9.41
C ARG A 124 1.12 -12.20 -10.08
N ASN A 125 -0.07 -12.77 -9.89
CA ASN A 125 -0.47 -14.03 -10.50
C ASN A 125 -0.56 -13.91 -12.03
N ASP A 126 -1.11 -12.81 -12.53
CA ASP A 126 -1.23 -12.58 -13.97
C ASP A 126 0.15 -12.47 -14.64
N ILE A 127 1.09 -11.76 -13.99
CA ILE A 127 2.45 -11.63 -14.50
C ILE A 127 3.14 -13.01 -14.50
N ALA A 128 3.02 -13.77 -13.43
CA ALA A 128 3.62 -15.10 -13.32
C ALA A 128 3.05 -16.05 -14.38
N ALA A 129 1.76 -15.96 -14.67
CA ALA A 129 1.11 -16.79 -15.66
C ALA A 129 1.53 -16.45 -17.11
N SER A 130 2.06 -15.25 -17.33
CA SER A 130 2.47 -14.81 -18.67
C SER A 130 3.91 -15.16 -19.02
N ILE A 131 4.65 -15.78 -18.10
CA ILE A 131 6.06 -16.15 -18.30
C ILE A 131 6.16 -17.45 -19.13
#